data_c62394939edce18af752b6920962f91a
#
_entry.id   c62394939edce18af752b6920962f91a
#
_cell.length_a   1.000
_cell.length_b   1.000
_cell.length_c   1.000
_cell.angle_alpha   90.00
_cell.angle_beta   90.00
_cell.angle_gamma   90.00
#
_symmetry.space_group_name_H-M   'P 1'
#
loop_
_entity.id
_entity.type
_entity.pdbx_description
1 polymer ?
#
loop_
_entity_poly.entity_id
_entity_poly.type
_entity_poly.pdbx_seq_one_letter_code
_entity_poly.pdbx_strand_id
1 'polypeptide(L)'
;MQPYEKYLKENSQKLRNNQTDAENKLWQRINRDQLLGFRFNRQKPLLSYIVDFYCAKAKLIIELDGSQHYEPDYQEKDAFRDAELNSLGFTVMRFLSLI
;
A
#
# COMPACT_ATOMS: atom_id res chain seq x y z
N MET A 1 -5.07 -16.11 -15.95
CA MET A 1 -4.25 -15.30 -15.02
C MET A 1 -2.78 -15.41 -15.40
N GLN A 2 -2.09 -14.29 -15.46
CA GLN A 2 -0.66 -14.29 -15.73
C GLN A 2 0.12 -14.78 -14.50
N PRO A 3 1.25 -15.51 -14.67
CA PRO A 3 2.05 -15.98 -13.54
C PRO A 3 2.48 -14.88 -12.59
N TYR A 4 2.73 -13.71 -13.15
CA TYR A 4 3.10 -12.50 -12.43
C TYR A 4 2.01 -12.06 -11.43
N GLU A 5 0.73 -12.07 -11.84
CA GLU A 5 -0.38 -11.71 -10.96
C GLU A 5 -0.55 -12.69 -9.82
N LYS A 6 -0.36 -13.98 -10.09
CA LYS A 6 -0.41 -15.02 -9.06
C LYS A 6 0.68 -14.81 -8.02
N TYR A 7 1.90 -14.49 -8.46
CA TYR A 7 3.01 -14.21 -7.56
C TYR A 7 2.72 -13.04 -6.63
N LEU A 8 2.17 -11.95 -7.16
CA LEU A 8 1.83 -10.78 -6.37
C LEU A 8 0.73 -11.08 -5.35
N LYS A 9 -0.25 -11.88 -5.72
CA LYS A 9 -1.32 -12.27 -4.81
C LYS A 9 -0.79 -13.09 -3.64
N GLU A 10 0.07 -14.06 -3.91
CA GLU A 10 0.68 -14.89 -2.87
C GLU A 10 1.55 -14.05 -1.93
N ASN A 11 2.34 -13.13 -2.48
CA ASN A 11 3.16 -12.22 -1.66
C ASN A 11 2.31 -11.30 -0.79
N SER A 12 1.21 -10.78 -1.31
CA SER A 12 0.35 -9.89 -0.52
C SER A 12 -0.31 -10.64 0.64
N GLN A 13 -0.63 -11.92 0.46
CA GLN A 13 -1.16 -12.75 1.54
C GLN A 13 -0.13 -12.97 2.65
N LYS A 14 1.13 -13.21 2.29
CA LYS A 14 2.22 -13.34 3.26
C LYS A 14 2.42 -12.04 4.04
N LEU A 15 2.41 -10.91 3.34
CA LEU A 15 2.59 -9.60 3.97
C LEU A 15 1.45 -9.28 4.93
N ARG A 16 0.22 -9.66 4.61
CA ARG A 16 -0.90 -9.48 5.54
C ARG A 16 -0.71 -10.23 6.85
N ASN A 17 -0.07 -11.40 6.79
CA ASN A 17 0.19 -12.20 7.99
C ASN A 17 1.34 -11.66 8.82
N ASN A 18 2.17 -10.77 8.25
CA ASN A 18 3.37 -10.25 8.89
C ASN A 18 3.36 -8.72 8.98
N GLN A 19 2.19 -8.11 9.10
CA GLN A 19 2.07 -6.67 9.19
C GLN A 19 2.69 -6.12 10.47
N THR A 20 3.24 -4.90 10.37
CA THR A 20 3.77 -4.18 11.52
C THR A 20 2.64 -3.72 12.43
N ASP A 21 3.01 -3.34 13.68
CA ASP A 21 2.04 -2.80 14.63
C ASP A 21 1.35 -1.54 14.08
N ALA A 22 2.11 -0.66 13.41
CA ALA A 22 1.55 0.55 12.81
C ALA A 22 0.51 0.22 11.76
N GLU A 23 0.82 -0.74 10.88
CA GLU A 23 -0.11 -1.19 9.84
C GLU A 23 -1.38 -1.79 10.45
N ASN A 24 -1.23 -2.62 11.48
CA ASN A 24 -2.38 -3.21 12.17
C ASN A 24 -3.26 -2.15 12.84
N LYS A 25 -2.64 -1.17 13.48
CA LYS A 25 -3.38 -0.07 14.13
C LYS A 25 -4.19 0.73 13.10
N LEU A 26 -3.59 1.06 11.98
CA LEU A 26 -4.29 1.78 10.92
C LEU A 26 -5.42 0.93 10.36
N TRP A 27 -5.16 -0.35 10.10
CA TRP A 27 -6.17 -1.25 9.55
C TRP A 27 -7.41 -1.35 10.45
N GLN A 28 -7.22 -1.39 11.77
CA GLN A 28 -8.32 -1.41 12.72
C GLN A 28 -9.19 -0.17 12.64
N ARG A 29 -8.65 0.94 12.16
CA ARG A 29 -9.38 2.21 12.04
C ARG A 29 -10.08 2.37 10.70
N ILE A 30 -9.62 1.69 9.65
CA ILE A 30 -10.15 1.92 8.29
C ILE A 30 -10.86 0.69 7.71
N ASN A 31 -10.79 -0.48 8.35
CA ASN A 31 -11.51 -1.65 7.88
C ASN A 31 -13.02 -1.49 8.11
N ARG A 32 -13.81 -2.40 7.53
CA ARG A 32 -15.26 -2.45 7.73
C ARG A 32 -15.98 -1.14 7.38
N ASP A 33 -15.46 -0.41 6.40
CA ASP A 33 -16.07 0.82 5.91
C ASP A 33 -16.25 1.90 7.00
N GLN A 34 -15.42 1.87 8.06
CA GLN A 34 -15.52 2.80 9.19
C GLN A 34 -15.17 4.23 8.83
N LEU A 35 -14.24 4.42 7.88
CA LEU A 35 -13.79 5.75 7.50
C LEU A 35 -14.73 6.30 6.43
N LEU A 36 -15.70 7.09 6.84
CA LEU A 36 -16.67 7.77 5.96
C LEU A 36 -17.36 6.82 4.99
N GLY A 37 -17.48 5.54 5.35
CA GLY A 37 -18.12 4.54 4.51
C GLY A 37 -17.27 4.02 3.37
N PHE A 38 -16.00 4.41 3.28
CA PHE A 38 -15.10 3.94 2.23
C PHE A 38 -14.56 2.56 2.55
N ARG A 39 -14.50 1.72 1.52
CA ARG A 39 -13.93 0.38 1.64
C ARG A 39 -12.44 0.43 1.32
N PHE A 40 -11.63 -0.02 2.27
CA PHE A 40 -10.19 -0.17 2.10
C PHE A 40 -9.80 -1.63 2.02
N ASN A 41 -8.83 -1.93 1.15
CA ASN A 41 -8.14 -3.22 1.10
C ASN A 41 -6.71 -3.03 1.59
N ARG A 42 -6.12 -4.06 2.17
CA ARG A 42 -4.73 -4.02 2.61
C ARG A 42 -3.89 -4.96 1.75
N GLN A 43 -2.62 -4.60 1.58
CA GLN A 43 -1.66 -5.39 0.81
C GLN A 43 -2.23 -5.76 -0.56
N LYS A 44 -2.61 -4.72 -1.31
CA LYS A 44 -3.26 -4.89 -2.61
C LYS A 44 -2.23 -4.86 -3.73
N PRO A 45 -2.19 -5.92 -4.60
CA PRO A 45 -1.37 -5.85 -5.81
C PRO A 45 -1.94 -4.86 -6.81
N LEU A 46 -1.11 -3.92 -7.24
CA LEU A 46 -1.42 -2.95 -8.30
C LEU A 46 -0.20 -2.83 -9.20
N LEU A 47 -0.37 -3.04 -10.50
CA LEU A 47 0.75 -3.13 -11.44
C LEU A 47 1.73 -4.21 -10.96
N SER A 48 3.02 -3.88 -10.86
CA SER A 48 4.04 -4.78 -10.31
C SER A 48 4.32 -4.51 -8.84
N TYR A 49 3.45 -3.78 -8.16
CA TYR A 49 3.66 -3.35 -6.80
C TYR A 49 2.62 -3.95 -5.86
N ILE A 50 2.94 -3.99 -4.58
CA ILE A 50 1.99 -4.31 -3.52
C ILE A 50 1.88 -3.07 -2.65
N VAL A 51 0.69 -2.48 -2.61
CA VAL A 51 0.45 -1.26 -1.82
C VAL A 51 -0.13 -1.63 -0.46
N ASP A 52 0.22 -0.84 0.57
CA ASP A 52 -0.18 -1.17 1.94
C ASP A 52 -1.70 -1.08 2.14
N PHE A 53 -2.31 0.02 1.73
CA PHE A 53 -3.75 0.22 1.83
C PHE A 53 -4.28 0.87 0.57
N TYR A 54 -5.47 0.47 0.16
CA TYR A 54 -6.03 0.85 -1.12
C TYR A 54 -7.53 1.08 -1.01
N CYS A 55 -8.00 2.20 -1.53
CA CYS A 55 -9.42 2.50 -1.66
C CYS A 55 -9.74 2.81 -3.12
N ALA A 56 -10.45 1.90 -3.78
CA ALA A 56 -10.77 2.03 -5.20
C ALA A 56 -11.67 3.23 -5.46
N LYS A 57 -12.69 3.42 -4.63
CA LYS A 57 -13.67 4.49 -4.81
C LYS A 57 -13.04 5.87 -4.71
N ALA A 58 -12.14 6.05 -3.75
CA ALA A 58 -11.44 7.32 -3.56
C ALA A 58 -10.18 7.45 -4.41
N LYS A 59 -9.79 6.38 -5.10
CA LYS A 59 -8.52 6.29 -5.84
C LYS A 59 -7.35 6.70 -4.98
N LEU A 60 -7.34 6.16 -3.76
CA LEU A 60 -6.36 6.51 -2.73
C LEU A 60 -5.51 5.30 -2.37
N ILE A 61 -4.22 5.54 -2.26
CA ILE A 61 -3.24 4.58 -1.79
C ILE A 61 -2.57 5.18 -0.56
N ILE A 62 -2.46 4.40 0.53
CA ILE A 62 -1.77 4.82 1.74
C ILE A 62 -0.60 3.88 1.94
N GLU A 63 0.59 4.45 2.13
CA GLU A 63 1.82 3.71 2.40
C GLU A 63 2.40 4.12 3.75
N LEU A 64 2.81 3.14 4.54
CA LEU A 64 3.50 3.36 5.80
C LEU A 64 4.96 2.95 5.63
N ASP A 65 5.86 3.92 5.66
CA ASP A 65 7.27 3.69 5.39
C ASP A 65 8.08 3.56 6.68
N GLY A 66 9.01 2.61 6.68
CA GLY A 66 9.99 2.48 7.75
C GLY A 66 11.24 3.32 7.50
N SER A 67 12.20 3.24 8.42
CA SER A 67 13.41 4.07 8.37
C SER A 67 14.28 3.78 7.14
N GLN A 68 14.24 2.58 6.58
CA GLN A 68 15.04 2.25 5.41
C GLN A 68 14.66 3.08 4.18
N HIS A 69 13.49 3.69 4.15
CA HIS A 69 13.04 4.52 3.03
C HIS A 69 13.75 5.87 2.97
N TYR A 70 14.59 6.19 3.95
CA TYR A 70 15.46 7.36 3.88
C TYR A 70 16.67 7.17 2.98
N GLU A 71 17.00 5.93 2.64
CA GLU A 71 18.13 5.67 1.74
C GLU A 71 17.81 6.16 0.33
N PRO A 72 18.78 6.76 -0.38
CA PRO A 72 18.53 7.34 -1.72
C PRO A 72 17.92 6.37 -2.72
N ASP A 73 18.37 5.12 -2.72
CA ASP A 73 17.85 4.10 -3.65
C ASP A 73 16.36 3.84 -3.44
N TYR A 74 15.91 3.79 -2.18
CA TYR A 74 14.51 3.60 -1.88
C TYR A 74 13.68 4.82 -2.26
N GLN A 75 14.22 6.03 -2.05
CA GLN A 75 13.53 7.26 -2.40
C GLN A 75 13.32 7.37 -3.92
N GLU A 76 14.32 6.99 -4.71
CA GLU A 76 14.22 6.98 -6.17
C GLU A 76 13.15 6.00 -6.65
N LYS A 77 13.18 4.77 -6.12
CA LYS A 77 12.20 3.74 -6.47
C LYS A 77 10.79 4.16 -6.07
N ASP A 78 10.64 4.76 -4.91
CA ASP A 78 9.33 5.24 -4.44
C ASP A 78 8.81 6.35 -5.34
N ALA A 79 9.66 7.28 -5.75
CA ALA A 79 9.25 8.38 -6.64
C ALA A 79 8.78 7.84 -8.00
N PHE A 80 9.49 6.88 -8.57
CA PHE A 80 9.11 6.25 -9.83
C PHE A 80 7.78 5.53 -9.71
N ARG A 81 7.61 4.76 -8.65
CA ARG A 81 6.37 4.02 -8.37
C ARG A 81 5.21 4.96 -8.19
N ASP A 82 5.39 6.02 -7.41
CA ASP A 82 4.33 6.99 -7.16
C ASP A 82 3.93 7.70 -8.45
N ALA A 83 4.90 8.02 -9.32
CA ALA A 83 4.60 8.63 -10.61
C ALA A 83 3.74 7.71 -11.49
N GLU A 84 4.07 6.41 -11.52
CA GLU A 84 3.27 5.45 -12.28
C GLU A 84 1.84 5.37 -11.74
N LEU A 85 1.68 5.28 -10.42
CA LEU A 85 0.37 5.19 -9.81
C LEU A 85 -0.43 6.47 -10.00
N ASN A 86 0.23 7.62 -9.90
CA ASN A 86 -0.41 8.91 -10.17
C ASN A 86 -0.91 9.01 -11.60
N SER A 87 -0.17 8.46 -12.57
CA SER A 87 -0.55 8.48 -13.96
C SER A 87 -1.84 7.70 -14.22
N LEU A 88 -2.16 6.74 -13.35
CA LEU A 88 -3.39 5.97 -13.42
C LEU A 88 -4.54 6.62 -12.65
N GLY A 89 -4.33 7.80 -12.09
CA GLY A 89 -5.37 8.53 -11.38
C GLY A 89 -5.38 8.31 -9.86
N PHE A 90 -4.41 7.59 -9.31
CA PHE A 90 -4.34 7.36 -7.87
C PHE A 90 -3.61 8.49 -7.16
N THR A 91 -4.10 8.83 -5.98
CA THR A 91 -3.37 9.69 -5.04
C THR A 91 -2.62 8.79 -4.06
N VAL A 92 -1.32 8.99 -3.92
CA VAL A 92 -0.49 8.23 -2.99
C VAL A 92 -0.19 9.11 -1.78
N MET A 93 -0.62 8.66 -0.59
CA MET A 93 -0.28 9.31 0.67
C MET A 93 0.74 8.44 1.39
N ARG A 94 1.87 9.02 1.72
CA ARG A 94 2.96 8.29 2.34
C ARG A 94 3.25 8.86 3.71
N PHE A 95 3.19 8.00 4.72
CA PHE A 95 3.43 8.39 6.10
C PHE A 95 4.64 7.65 6.64
N LEU A 96 5.47 8.37 7.37
CA LEU A 96 6.61 7.77 8.05
C LEU A 96 6.15 7.07 9.31
N SER A 97 6.49 5.79 9.42
CA SER A 97 6.24 5.01 10.62
C SER A 97 7.55 4.91 11.40
N LEU A 98 7.59 5.46 12.60
CA LEU A 98 8.74 5.40 13.50
C LEU A 98 8.65 4.28 14.52
N ILE A 99 7.66 3.43 14.40
CA ILE A 99 7.42 2.35 15.33
C ILE A 99 8.01 1.06 14.80
#